data_bca901152e1e1601ddfcb7b97b659ca1
#
_entry.id   bca901152e1e1601ddfcb7b97b659ca1
#
_cell.length_a   1.000
_cell.length_b   1.000
_cell.length_c   1.000
_cell.angle_alpha   90.00
_cell.angle_beta   90.00
_cell.angle_gamma   90.00
#
_symmetry.space_group_name_H-M   'P 1'
#
loop_
_entity.id
_entity.type
_entity.pdbx_description
1 polymer ?
#
loop_
_entity_poly.entity_id
_entity_poly.type
_entity_poly.pdbx_seq_one_letter_code
_entity_poly.pdbx_strand_id
1 'polypeptide(L)'
;LTCTNMPIEQLDEVLEKARAAGIRNILALRGDPARDSSVWERVEGGFTYAYELVSHIRARFGDEFCIAVAGYPEGHLEAEDKDTCTGYLKHKVDCGADFVITQLFFDINEYAGFLERCDKQGITCPIVPGLFPIQTFDRFKKFVQFTGANVPKSVWNHLEPIRQDDAAVRSYGVELCLEMCEKLRELGVPGYHFYTLNLQSSVMLILEGLGAADGLAVDRQLPWRPSTFPTRREEDVRPIFWSNRPKSYLARTMDWDEFPNGRWGDRRSPAFGTLHDYYLLRRGIGLEEKEQKLLGAYGNPESLEDVYEVFAKFCAGELDAFPWVDGEIQAETKRISTELVALNQAGFL
;
A
#
# COMPACT_ATOMS: atom_id res chain seq x y z
N LEU A 1 -4.39 -5.59 -9.87
CA LEU A 1 -4.45 -6.95 -10.41
C LEU A 1 -3.10 -7.29 -11.05
N THR A 2 -2.49 -8.39 -10.65
CA THR A 2 -1.25 -8.89 -11.26
C THR A 2 -1.55 -10.08 -12.16
N CYS A 3 -0.71 -10.31 -13.17
CA CYS A 3 -0.78 -11.51 -14.00
C CYS A 3 0.18 -12.62 -13.55
N THR A 4 0.95 -12.39 -12.48
CA THR A 4 1.87 -13.38 -11.91
C THR A 4 1.11 -14.55 -11.29
N ASN A 5 1.60 -15.75 -11.51
CA ASN A 5 1.09 -17.00 -10.92
C ASN A 5 -0.39 -17.30 -11.20
N MET A 6 -0.94 -16.75 -12.27
CA MET A 6 -2.35 -16.89 -12.61
C MET A 6 -2.55 -17.34 -14.06
N PRO A 7 -3.24 -18.48 -14.33
CA PRO A 7 -3.69 -18.79 -15.67
C PRO A 7 -4.83 -17.86 -16.10
N ILE A 8 -5.07 -17.76 -17.41
CA ILE A 8 -6.04 -16.82 -17.98
C ILE A 8 -7.46 -17.11 -17.46
N GLU A 9 -7.82 -18.35 -17.30
CA GLU A 9 -9.14 -18.75 -16.79
C GLU A 9 -9.42 -18.20 -15.40
N GLN A 10 -8.41 -18.22 -14.53
CA GLN A 10 -8.51 -17.65 -13.18
C GLN A 10 -8.56 -16.11 -13.21
N LEU A 11 -7.80 -15.49 -14.10
CA LEU A 11 -7.89 -14.05 -14.33
C LEU A 11 -9.28 -13.63 -14.77
N ASP A 12 -9.88 -14.38 -15.69
CA ASP A 12 -11.23 -14.15 -16.16
C ASP A 12 -12.26 -14.23 -15.04
N GLU A 13 -12.16 -15.24 -14.20
CA GLU A 13 -13.04 -15.40 -13.03
C GLU A 13 -12.91 -14.21 -12.05
N VAL A 14 -11.67 -13.77 -11.78
CA VAL A 14 -11.41 -12.59 -10.92
C VAL A 14 -11.99 -11.32 -11.53
N LEU A 15 -11.84 -11.11 -12.83
CA LEU A 15 -12.39 -9.95 -13.54
C LEU A 15 -13.93 -9.95 -13.53
N GLU A 16 -14.57 -11.09 -13.76
CA GLU A 16 -16.03 -11.21 -13.65
C GLU A 16 -16.53 -10.94 -12.21
N LYS A 17 -15.86 -11.47 -11.19
CA LYS A 17 -16.14 -11.17 -9.78
C LYS A 17 -15.97 -9.69 -9.48
N ALA A 18 -14.91 -9.07 -9.97
CA ALA A 18 -14.65 -7.64 -9.80
C ALA A 18 -15.77 -6.80 -10.45
N ARG A 19 -16.15 -7.13 -11.69
CA ARG A 19 -17.25 -6.50 -12.41
C ARG A 19 -18.57 -6.61 -11.65
N ALA A 20 -18.92 -7.81 -11.20
CA ALA A 20 -20.14 -8.09 -10.44
C ALA A 20 -20.16 -7.34 -9.10
N ALA A 21 -19.00 -7.15 -8.46
CA ALA A 21 -18.85 -6.36 -7.24
C ALA A 21 -18.87 -4.83 -7.47
N GLY A 22 -19.03 -4.38 -8.70
CA GLY A 22 -19.05 -2.94 -9.03
C GLY A 22 -17.67 -2.28 -9.12
N ILE A 23 -16.57 -3.03 -9.09
CA ILE A 23 -15.22 -2.51 -9.32
C ILE A 23 -15.12 -2.09 -10.79
N ARG A 24 -14.61 -0.89 -11.03
CA ARG A 24 -14.44 -0.32 -12.39
C ARG A 24 -13.03 0.17 -12.68
N ASN A 25 -12.15 0.21 -11.67
CA ASN A 25 -10.78 0.69 -11.84
C ASN A 25 -9.80 -0.44 -11.52
N ILE A 26 -8.88 -0.70 -12.43
CA ILE A 26 -7.88 -1.76 -12.32
C ILE A 26 -6.49 -1.19 -12.55
N LEU A 27 -5.58 -1.40 -11.63
CA LEU A 27 -4.15 -1.22 -11.88
C LEU A 27 -3.59 -2.56 -12.37
N ALA A 28 -3.28 -2.63 -13.68
CA ALA A 28 -2.75 -3.82 -14.32
C ALA A 28 -1.23 -3.90 -14.16
N LEU A 29 -0.75 -4.96 -13.51
CA LEU A 29 0.66 -5.16 -13.18
C LEU A 29 1.13 -6.55 -13.64
N ARG A 30 2.44 -6.69 -13.82
CA ARG A 30 3.06 -8.01 -13.98
C ARG A 30 3.02 -8.77 -12.68
N GLY A 31 3.38 -8.14 -11.60
CA GLY A 31 3.63 -8.73 -10.28
C GLY A 31 5.11 -9.02 -10.06
N ASP A 32 5.45 -9.36 -8.82
CA ASP A 32 6.81 -9.68 -8.42
C ASP A 32 7.10 -11.18 -8.59
N PRO A 33 8.38 -11.60 -8.67
CA PRO A 33 8.74 -13.01 -8.64
C PRO A 33 8.19 -13.72 -7.40
N ALA A 34 8.03 -15.02 -7.49
CA ALA A 34 7.71 -15.84 -6.32
C ALA A 34 8.79 -15.67 -5.24
N ARG A 35 8.40 -15.80 -3.96
CA ARG A 35 9.28 -15.55 -2.81
C ARG A 35 10.59 -16.36 -2.84
N ASP A 36 10.52 -17.56 -3.35
CA ASP A 36 11.64 -18.50 -3.41
C ASP A 36 12.44 -18.40 -4.73
N SER A 37 12.09 -17.46 -5.60
CA SER A 37 12.74 -17.24 -6.89
C SER A 37 13.19 -15.77 -7.03
N SER A 38 14.40 -15.58 -7.55
CA SER A 38 14.87 -14.26 -7.98
C SER A 38 14.48 -13.95 -9.42
N VAL A 39 13.89 -14.92 -10.13
CA VAL A 39 13.51 -14.81 -11.53
C VAL A 39 12.00 -14.98 -11.65
N TRP A 40 11.41 -14.08 -12.44
CA TRP A 40 9.98 -14.17 -12.77
C TRP A 40 9.76 -15.29 -13.79
N GLU A 41 8.87 -16.21 -13.48
CA GLU A 41 8.51 -17.31 -14.36
C GLU A 41 7.04 -17.21 -14.78
N ARG A 42 6.78 -17.45 -16.07
CA ARG A 42 5.43 -17.52 -16.60
C ARG A 42 4.75 -18.81 -16.14
N VAL A 43 3.53 -18.67 -15.66
CA VAL A 43 2.65 -19.85 -15.44
C VAL A 43 2.11 -20.33 -16.78
N GLU A 44 2.02 -21.64 -16.98
CA GLU A 44 1.41 -22.21 -18.18
C GLU A 44 -0.04 -21.68 -18.34
N GLY A 45 -0.36 -21.22 -19.54
CA GLY A 45 -1.65 -20.57 -19.83
C GLY A 45 -1.83 -19.18 -19.22
N GLY A 46 -0.79 -18.57 -18.64
CA GLY A 46 -0.83 -17.22 -18.06
C GLY A 46 -0.17 -16.15 -18.94
N PHE A 47 -0.16 -14.91 -18.47
CA PHE A 47 0.52 -13.79 -19.12
C PHE A 47 1.94 -13.61 -18.57
N THR A 48 2.82 -13.05 -19.41
CA THR A 48 4.19 -12.71 -19.04
C THR A 48 4.31 -11.25 -18.60
N TYR A 49 3.58 -10.35 -19.27
CA TYR A 49 3.70 -8.91 -19.08
C TYR A 49 2.34 -8.24 -18.87
N ALA A 50 2.35 -7.10 -18.19
CA ALA A 50 1.15 -6.33 -17.90
C ALA A 50 0.39 -5.87 -19.16
N TYR A 51 1.08 -5.62 -20.29
CA TYR A 51 0.41 -5.22 -21.53
C TYR A 51 -0.49 -6.32 -22.10
N GLU A 52 -0.13 -7.60 -21.90
CA GLU A 52 -0.97 -8.74 -22.31
C GLU A 52 -2.27 -8.77 -21.48
N LEU A 53 -2.16 -8.49 -20.18
CA LEU A 53 -3.33 -8.34 -19.31
C LEU A 53 -4.20 -7.16 -19.73
N VAL A 54 -3.61 -6.00 -20.06
CA VAL A 54 -4.35 -4.83 -20.57
C VAL A 54 -5.11 -5.18 -21.82
N SER A 55 -4.43 -5.77 -22.82
CA SER A 55 -5.04 -6.20 -24.09
C SER A 55 -6.18 -7.19 -23.88
N HIS A 56 -6.00 -8.13 -22.96
CA HIS A 56 -7.01 -9.14 -22.63
C HIS A 56 -8.26 -8.51 -22.01
N ILE A 57 -8.07 -7.59 -21.02
CA ILE A 57 -9.19 -6.88 -20.42
C ILE A 57 -9.96 -6.08 -21.46
N ARG A 58 -9.28 -5.36 -22.34
CA ARG A 58 -9.92 -4.59 -23.43
C ARG A 58 -10.68 -5.47 -24.39
N ALA A 59 -10.09 -6.59 -24.82
CA ALA A 59 -10.73 -7.51 -25.75
C ALA A 59 -12.01 -8.14 -25.17
N ARG A 60 -12.03 -8.40 -23.86
CA ARG A 60 -13.13 -9.12 -23.20
C ARG A 60 -14.21 -8.19 -22.66
N PHE A 61 -13.84 -7.05 -22.10
CA PHE A 61 -14.74 -6.14 -21.35
C PHE A 61 -14.88 -4.77 -22.02
N GLY A 62 -14.18 -4.49 -23.12
CA GLY A 62 -14.22 -3.17 -23.77
C GLY A 62 -13.84 -2.07 -22.77
N ASP A 63 -14.71 -1.07 -22.63
CA ASP A 63 -14.50 0.10 -21.79
C ASP A 63 -15.16 -0.01 -20.39
N GLU A 64 -15.57 -1.21 -19.98
CA GLU A 64 -16.19 -1.40 -18.67
C GLU A 64 -15.24 -1.12 -17.50
N PHE A 65 -13.93 -1.30 -17.72
CA PHE A 65 -12.88 -1.00 -16.75
C PHE A 65 -12.02 0.17 -17.19
N CYS A 66 -11.73 1.08 -16.26
CA CYS A 66 -10.67 2.05 -16.37
C CYS A 66 -9.35 1.38 -15.94
N ILE A 67 -8.38 1.34 -16.83
CA ILE A 67 -7.15 0.57 -16.64
C ILE A 67 -5.95 1.50 -16.44
N ALA A 68 -5.33 1.43 -15.26
CA ALA A 68 -4.04 2.04 -14.99
C ALA A 68 -2.90 1.05 -15.24
N VAL A 69 -1.74 1.58 -15.59
CA VAL A 69 -0.48 0.82 -15.69
C VAL A 69 0.65 1.52 -14.95
N ALA A 70 1.67 0.76 -14.55
CA ALA A 70 2.84 1.32 -13.86
C ALA A 70 3.79 2.03 -14.85
N GLY A 71 4.19 3.26 -14.48
CA GLY A 71 5.29 4.00 -15.08
C GLY A 71 6.50 4.06 -14.14
N TYR A 72 7.69 4.25 -14.67
CA TYR A 72 8.95 4.23 -13.89
C TYR A 72 9.78 5.48 -14.22
N PRO A 73 9.65 6.57 -13.41
CA PRO A 73 10.39 7.81 -13.66
C PRO A 73 11.90 7.62 -13.70
N GLU A 74 12.41 6.77 -12.82
CA GLU A 74 13.85 6.47 -12.71
C GLU A 74 14.31 5.32 -13.62
N GLY A 75 13.37 4.67 -14.34
CA GLY A 75 13.59 3.46 -15.12
C GLY A 75 13.31 2.19 -14.31
N HIS A 76 13.03 1.10 -15.00
CA HIS A 76 12.86 -0.22 -14.40
C HIS A 76 14.20 -0.95 -14.39
N LEU A 77 14.48 -1.73 -13.33
CA LEU A 77 15.75 -2.44 -13.18
C LEU A 77 16.08 -3.41 -14.32
N GLU A 78 15.06 -3.94 -14.99
CA GLU A 78 15.22 -4.85 -16.14
C GLU A 78 15.34 -4.12 -17.48
N ALA A 79 15.18 -2.79 -17.54
CA ALA A 79 15.32 -2.03 -18.78
C ALA A 79 16.77 -1.59 -18.97
N GLU A 80 17.24 -1.60 -20.22
CA GLU A 80 18.61 -1.18 -20.57
C GLU A 80 18.85 0.30 -20.26
N ASP A 81 17.83 1.13 -20.50
CA ASP A 81 17.84 2.56 -20.24
C ASP A 81 16.42 3.11 -20.01
N LYS A 82 16.34 4.40 -19.69
CA LYS A 82 15.07 5.09 -19.40
C LYS A 82 14.20 5.26 -20.63
N ASP A 83 14.77 5.42 -21.83
CA ASP A 83 14.02 5.59 -23.09
C ASP A 83 13.37 4.25 -23.50
N THR A 84 14.11 3.16 -23.41
CA THR A 84 13.60 1.79 -23.59
C THR A 84 12.47 1.49 -22.61
N CYS A 85 12.66 1.85 -21.33
CA CYS A 85 11.63 1.68 -20.31
C CYS A 85 10.34 2.47 -20.65
N THR A 86 10.49 3.69 -21.15
CA THR A 86 9.36 4.52 -21.62
C THR A 86 8.69 3.91 -22.85
N GLY A 87 9.46 3.25 -23.74
CA GLY A 87 8.92 2.48 -24.88
C GLY A 87 8.03 1.32 -24.43
N TYR A 88 8.40 0.61 -23.39
CA TYR A 88 7.53 -0.42 -22.80
C TYR A 88 6.25 0.18 -22.20
N LEU A 89 6.34 1.38 -21.60
CA LEU A 89 5.15 2.08 -21.12
C LEU A 89 4.24 2.49 -22.30
N LYS A 90 4.81 3.04 -23.38
CA LYS A 90 4.06 3.37 -24.59
C LYS A 90 3.29 2.16 -25.12
N HIS A 91 3.94 1.00 -25.17
CA HIS A 91 3.28 -0.23 -25.59
C HIS A 91 2.08 -0.61 -24.68
N LYS A 92 2.21 -0.45 -23.36
CA LYS A 92 1.08 -0.67 -22.42
C LYS A 92 -0.09 0.30 -22.70
N VAL A 93 0.22 1.55 -22.99
CA VAL A 93 -0.79 2.56 -23.32
C VAL A 93 -1.47 2.22 -24.65
N ASP A 94 -0.71 1.82 -25.68
CA ASP A 94 -1.24 1.43 -26.98
C ASP A 94 -2.12 0.17 -26.91
N CYS A 95 -1.89 -0.69 -25.93
CA CYS A 95 -2.75 -1.85 -25.63
C CYS A 95 -4.08 -1.46 -24.96
N GLY A 96 -4.28 -0.18 -24.60
CA GLY A 96 -5.54 0.32 -24.10
C GLY A 96 -5.54 0.74 -22.63
N ALA A 97 -4.39 1.06 -22.04
CA ALA A 97 -4.39 1.68 -20.71
C ALA A 97 -4.93 3.12 -20.78
N ASP A 98 -5.73 3.51 -19.81
CA ASP A 98 -6.36 4.85 -19.75
C ASP A 98 -5.47 5.88 -19.08
N PHE A 99 -4.65 5.47 -18.10
CA PHE A 99 -3.74 6.35 -17.40
C PHE A 99 -2.55 5.59 -16.80
N VAL A 100 -1.58 6.36 -16.35
CA VAL A 100 -0.35 5.84 -15.73
C VAL A 100 -0.30 6.22 -14.26
N ILE A 101 0.05 5.28 -13.38
CA ILE A 101 0.48 5.56 -12.02
C ILE A 101 1.97 5.28 -11.96
N THR A 102 2.78 6.26 -11.52
CA THR A 102 4.22 6.04 -11.49
C THR A 102 4.65 5.29 -10.23
N GLN A 103 5.78 4.60 -10.33
CA GLN A 103 6.54 4.20 -9.15
C GLN A 103 6.94 5.45 -8.37
N LEU A 104 7.14 5.30 -7.06
CA LEU A 104 7.57 6.39 -6.21
C LEU A 104 8.97 6.90 -6.62
N PHE A 105 9.22 8.15 -6.31
CA PHE A 105 10.49 8.84 -6.53
C PHE A 105 10.64 9.94 -5.46
N PHE A 106 11.88 10.45 -5.31
CA PHE A 106 12.20 11.52 -4.36
C PHE A 106 12.85 12.75 -5.04
N ASP A 107 13.19 12.63 -6.32
CA ASP A 107 13.71 13.72 -7.13
C ASP A 107 12.69 14.13 -8.20
N ILE A 108 12.21 15.37 -8.08
CA ILE A 108 11.26 15.96 -9.04
C ILE A 108 11.84 16.03 -10.46
N ASN A 109 13.16 16.20 -10.58
CA ASN A 109 13.82 16.27 -11.91
C ASN A 109 13.72 14.91 -12.63
N GLU A 110 13.75 13.81 -11.91
CA GLU A 110 13.53 12.48 -12.50
C GLU A 110 12.12 12.36 -13.07
N TYR A 111 11.13 12.86 -12.34
CA TYR A 111 9.76 12.88 -12.83
C TYR A 111 9.56 13.83 -14.01
N ALA A 112 10.11 15.03 -13.97
CA ALA A 112 10.06 15.99 -15.08
C ALA A 112 10.69 15.40 -16.36
N GLY A 113 11.90 14.82 -16.24
CA GLY A 113 12.54 14.13 -17.35
C GLY A 113 11.75 12.92 -17.87
N PHE A 114 11.02 12.24 -16.99
CA PHE A 114 10.10 11.17 -17.40
C PHE A 114 8.92 11.70 -18.22
N LEU A 115 8.30 12.82 -17.82
CA LEU A 115 7.24 13.45 -18.61
C LEU A 115 7.73 13.85 -20.01
N GLU A 116 8.94 14.42 -20.11
CA GLU A 116 9.54 14.76 -21.40
C GLU A 116 9.74 13.53 -22.30
N ARG A 117 10.18 12.40 -21.73
CA ARG A 117 10.32 11.13 -22.47
C ARG A 117 8.96 10.59 -22.92
N CYS A 118 7.95 10.67 -22.04
CA CYS A 118 6.58 10.27 -22.37
C CYS A 118 6.02 11.10 -23.54
N ASP A 119 6.19 12.42 -23.49
CA ASP A 119 5.75 13.32 -24.56
C ASP A 119 6.43 13.01 -25.89
N LYS A 120 7.76 12.86 -25.90
CA LYS A 120 8.53 12.47 -27.08
C LYS A 120 8.08 11.16 -27.72
N GLN A 121 7.60 10.23 -26.91
CA GLN A 121 7.11 8.93 -27.38
C GLN A 121 5.59 8.93 -27.65
N GLY A 122 4.93 10.08 -27.52
CA GLY A 122 3.50 10.23 -27.83
C GLY A 122 2.59 9.56 -26.79
N ILE A 123 2.97 9.52 -25.53
CA ILE A 123 2.10 9.12 -24.42
C ILE A 123 1.30 10.36 -24.00
N THR A 124 0.00 10.35 -24.26
CA THR A 124 -0.91 11.49 -24.04
C THR A 124 -1.92 11.27 -22.92
N CYS A 125 -1.99 10.06 -22.38
CA CYS A 125 -2.90 9.76 -21.29
C CYS A 125 -2.41 10.42 -19.97
N PRO A 126 -3.31 10.63 -19.00
CA PRO A 126 -2.93 11.18 -17.68
C PRO A 126 -1.82 10.36 -17.00
N ILE A 127 -0.86 11.05 -16.41
CA ILE A 127 0.24 10.44 -15.64
C ILE A 127 0.14 10.95 -14.20
N VAL A 128 -0.15 10.04 -13.28
CA VAL A 128 -0.32 10.33 -11.86
C VAL A 128 0.97 9.97 -11.12
N PRO A 129 1.66 10.95 -10.51
CA PRO A 129 2.89 10.70 -9.76
C PRO A 129 2.63 9.90 -8.49
N GLY A 130 3.49 8.91 -8.23
CA GLY A 130 3.50 8.12 -7.02
C GLY A 130 4.39 8.76 -5.95
N LEU A 131 3.83 9.00 -4.78
CA LEU A 131 4.51 9.64 -3.64
C LEU A 131 4.54 8.70 -2.44
N PHE A 132 5.65 8.69 -1.74
CA PHE A 132 5.87 7.87 -0.55
C PHE A 132 6.32 8.73 0.63
N PRO A 133 5.45 8.97 1.63
CA PRO A 133 5.81 9.73 2.82
C PRO A 133 6.84 8.98 3.69
N ILE A 134 7.93 9.63 4.05
CA ILE A 134 8.96 9.08 4.93
C ILE A 134 8.39 8.99 6.36
N GLN A 135 8.51 7.83 7.00
CA GLN A 135 7.94 7.58 8.34
C GLN A 135 9.00 7.48 9.42
N THR A 136 10.05 6.68 9.17
CA THR A 136 11.18 6.50 10.08
C THR A 136 12.46 6.37 9.25
N PHE A 137 13.59 6.76 9.83
CA PHE A 137 14.88 6.77 9.13
C PHE A 137 15.31 5.36 8.68
N ASP A 138 15.28 4.39 9.58
CA ASP A 138 15.77 3.04 9.28
C ASP A 138 14.91 2.32 8.25
N ARG A 139 13.58 2.47 8.34
CA ARG A 139 12.67 1.90 7.33
C ARG A 139 12.91 2.55 5.98
N PHE A 140 13.03 3.87 5.95
CA PHE A 140 13.30 4.59 4.72
C PHE A 140 14.63 4.16 4.09
N LYS A 141 15.71 4.08 4.86
CA LYS A 141 17.01 3.61 4.38
C LYS A 141 16.95 2.20 3.78
N LYS A 142 16.29 1.26 4.47
CA LYS A 142 16.10 -0.11 3.95
C LYS A 142 15.24 -0.13 2.70
N PHE A 143 14.19 0.66 2.69
CA PHE A 143 13.30 0.79 1.55
C PHE A 143 14.03 1.30 0.31
N VAL A 144 14.84 2.37 0.44
CA VAL A 144 15.67 2.91 -0.64
C VAL A 144 16.68 1.86 -1.14
N GLN A 145 17.34 1.14 -0.23
CA GLN A 145 18.27 0.06 -0.60
C GLN A 145 17.58 -1.06 -1.38
N PHE A 146 16.33 -1.36 -1.03
CA PHE A 146 15.57 -2.40 -1.70
C PHE A 146 15.04 -1.95 -3.08
N THR A 147 14.48 -0.74 -3.16
CA THR A 147 13.88 -0.23 -4.40
C THR A 147 14.89 0.32 -5.37
N GLY A 148 16.10 0.64 -4.91
CA GLY A 148 17.11 1.35 -5.69
C GLY A 148 16.73 2.80 -6.01
N ALA A 149 15.72 3.37 -5.32
CA ALA A 149 15.25 4.73 -5.56
C ALA A 149 16.35 5.77 -5.36
N ASN A 150 16.43 6.73 -6.27
CA ASN A 150 17.36 7.84 -6.19
C ASN A 150 16.85 8.89 -5.22
N VAL A 151 17.60 9.11 -4.13
CA VAL A 151 17.24 10.10 -3.11
C VAL A 151 18.24 11.24 -3.13
N PRO A 152 17.80 12.50 -3.34
CA PRO A 152 18.67 13.66 -3.32
C PRO A 152 19.48 13.75 -2.04
N LYS A 153 20.74 14.20 -2.17
CA LYS A 153 21.64 14.38 -1.01
C LYS A 153 21.07 15.34 0.05
N SER A 154 20.29 16.34 -0.36
CA SER A 154 19.61 17.27 0.55
C SER A 154 18.67 16.55 1.52
N VAL A 155 17.96 15.52 1.06
CA VAL A 155 17.05 14.70 1.89
C VAL A 155 17.86 13.93 2.94
N TRP A 156 18.93 13.26 2.54
CA TRP A 156 19.82 12.58 3.49
C TRP A 156 20.46 13.50 4.50
N ASN A 157 20.95 14.67 4.06
CA ASN A 157 21.55 15.67 4.94
C ASN A 157 20.58 16.18 6.00
N HIS A 158 19.28 16.25 5.68
CA HIS A 158 18.24 16.63 6.64
C HIS A 158 17.87 15.48 7.59
N LEU A 159 17.77 14.27 7.07
CA LEU A 159 17.36 13.10 7.86
C LEU A 159 18.44 12.62 8.84
N GLU A 160 19.70 12.67 8.46
CA GLU A 160 20.81 12.11 9.27
C GLU A 160 20.93 12.71 10.68
N PRO A 161 20.82 14.06 10.88
CA PRO A 161 20.84 14.65 12.21
C PRO A 161 19.66 14.26 13.10
N ILE A 162 18.50 13.99 12.51
CA ILE A 162 17.25 13.69 13.24
C ILE A 162 16.92 12.19 13.25
N ARG A 163 17.81 11.33 12.80
CA ARG A 163 17.56 9.89 12.58
C ARG A 163 17.06 9.10 13.78
N GLN A 164 17.32 9.60 15.01
CA GLN A 164 16.90 8.96 16.26
C GLN A 164 15.53 9.46 16.74
N ASP A 165 14.96 10.47 16.10
CA ASP A 165 13.67 11.06 16.44
C ASP A 165 12.66 10.73 15.34
N ASP A 166 11.90 9.66 15.51
CA ASP A 166 10.90 9.22 14.55
C ASP A 166 9.80 10.28 14.31
N ALA A 167 9.50 11.12 15.31
CA ALA A 167 8.53 12.18 15.16
C ALA A 167 9.05 13.29 14.25
N ALA A 168 10.31 13.72 14.45
CA ALA A 168 10.97 14.69 13.59
C ALA A 168 11.14 14.16 12.15
N VAL A 169 11.53 12.88 12.00
CA VAL A 169 11.64 12.22 10.68
C VAL A 169 10.30 12.21 9.96
N ARG A 170 9.21 11.90 10.66
CA ARG A 170 7.85 11.88 10.09
C ARG A 170 7.39 13.28 9.70
N SER A 171 7.63 14.29 10.54
CA SER A 171 7.31 15.69 10.24
C SER A 171 8.01 16.15 8.96
N TYR A 172 9.30 15.91 8.86
CA TYR A 172 10.06 16.19 7.65
C TYR A 172 9.54 15.42 6.43
N GLY A 173 9.15 14.15 6.60
CA GLY A 173 8.55 13.34 5.53
C GLY A 173 7.25 13.93 4.99
N VAL A 174 6.42 14.53 5.85
CA VAL A 174 5.20 15.26 5.45
C VAL A 174 5.57 16.55 4.73
N GLU A 175 6.48 17.35 5.26
CA GLU A 175 6.95 18.60 4.64
C GLU A 175 7.53 18.37 3.25
N LEU A 176 8.45 17.40 3.11
CA LEU A 176 9.03 17.01 1.83
C LEU A 176 7.94 16.61 0.82
N CYS A 177 6.97 15.83 1.27
CA CYS A 177 5.89 15.38 0.39
C CYS A 177 4.99 16.55 -0.07
N LEU A 178 4.72 17.52 0.80
CA LEU A 178 4.01 18.76 0.46
C LEU A 178 4.78 19.59 -0.56
N GLU A 179 6.08 19.80 -0.35
CA GLU A 179 6.93 20.49 -1.33
C GLU A 179 6.93 19.78 -2.69
N MET A 180 7.00 18.45 -2.69
CA MET A 180 6.91 17.69 -3.92
C MET A 180 5.56 17.87 -4.59
N CYS A 181 4.45 17.83 -3.84
CA CYS A 181 3.11 18.06 -4.39
C CYS A 181 2.99 19.45 -5.04
N GLU A 182 3.54 20.50 -4.44
CA GLU A 182 3.53 21.84 -5.03
C GLU A 182 4.29 21.89 -6.36
N LYS A 183 5.51 21.36 -6.40
CA LYS A 183 6.31 21.30 -7.64
C LYS A 183 5.64 20.47 -8.72
N LEU A 184 5.03 19.36 -8.35
CA LEU A 184 4.27 18.52 -9.28
C LEU A 184 3.03 19.24 -9.83
N ARG A 185 2.36 20.04 -9.00
CA ARG A 185 1.23 20.88 -9.45
C ARG A 185 1.68 21.90 -10.50
N GLU A 186 2.87 22.49 -10.34
CA GLU A 186 3.46 23.40 -11.34
C GLU A 186 3.72 22.69 -12.68
N LEU A 187 4.03 21.38 -12.65
CA LEU A 187 4.18 20.54 -13.83
C LEU A 187 2.83 20.11 -14.44
N GLY A 188 1.70 20.50 -13.85
CA GLY A 188 0.36 20.26 -14.38
C GLY A 188 -0.15 18.83 -14.19
N VAL A 189 0.31 18.10 -13.15
CA VAL A 189 -0.17 16.73 -12.90
C VAL A 189 -1.66 16.70 -12.57
N PRO A 190 -2.41 15.66 -12.99
CA PRO A 190 -3.85 15.58 -12.77
C PRO A 190 -4.24 15.23 -11.32
N GLY A 191 -3.30 14.75 -10.52
CA GLY A 191 -3.51 14.32 -9.13
C GLY A 191 -2.30 13.58 -8.59
N TYR A 192 -2.43 13.00 -7.41
CA TYR A 192 -1.34 12.30 -6.70
C TYR A 192 -1.77 10.90 -6.29
N HIS A 193 -0.84 9.96 -6.32
CA HIS A 193 -1.00 8.61 -5.77
C HIS A 193 -0.08 8.46 -4.56
N PHE A 194 -0.65 8.17 -3.38
CA PHE A 194 0.14 7.98 -2.17
C PHE A 194 0.32 6.50 -1.83
N TYR A 195 1.57 6.07 -1.72
CA TYR A 195 1.94 4.78 -1.19
C TYR A 195 1.92 4.83 0.34
N THR A 196 0.91 4.27 0.96
CA THR A 196 0.68 4.41 2.41
C THR A 196 1.27 3.29 3.25
N LEU A 197 1.46 2.10 2.68
CA LEU A 197 1.80 0.86 3.40
C LEU A 197 0.94 0.66 4.67
N ASN A 198 -0.35 1.00 4.57
CA ASN A 198 -1.34 1.00 5.67
C ASN A 198 -1.09 2.05 6.77
N LEU A 199 -0.20 3.01 6.57
CA LEU A 199 0.08 4.10 7.50
C LEU A 199 -0.64 5.37 7.02
N GLN A 200 -1.85 5.60 7.52
CA GLN A 200 -2.69 6.72 7.05
C GLN A 200 -2.29 8.09 7.63
N SER A 201 -1.71 8.13 8.83
CA SER A 201 -1.52 9.38 9.58
C SER A 201 -0.75 10.45 8.81
N SER A 202 0.36 10.10 8.17
CA SER A 202 1.15 11.05 7.38
C SER A 202 0.42 11.51 6.13
N VAL A 203 -0.33 10.61 5.48
CA VAL A 203 -1.14 10.99 4.30
C VAL A 203 -2.26 11.94 4.69
N MET A 204 -2.89 11.74 5.85
CA MET A 204 -3.90 12.69 6.34
C MET A 204 -3.31 14.08 6.58
N LEU A 205 -2.13 14.19 7.21
CA LEU A 205 -1.45 15.46 7.39
C LEU A 205 -1.08 16.13 6.05
N ILE A 206 -0.69 15.34 5.05
CA ILE A 206 -0.42 15.85 3.71
C ILE A 206 -1.72 16.37 3.07
N LEU A 207 -2.83 15.63 3.16
CA LEU A 207 -4.12 16.07 2.63
C LEU A 207 -4.63 17.35 3.32
N GLU A 208 -4.43 17.46 4.64
CA GLU A 208 -4.72 18.68 5.39
C GLU A 208 -3.85 19.85 4.89
N GLY A 209 -2.55 19.65 4.73
CA GLY A 209 -1.62 20.65 4.21
C GLY A 209 -1.93 21.09 2.78
N LEU A 210 -2.50 20.21 1.95
CA LEU A 210 -2.97 20.51 0.60
C LEU A 210 -4.37 21.18 0.56
N GLY A 211 -5.04 21.33 1.69
CA GLY A 211 -6.43 21.79 1.75
C GLY A 211 -7.42 20.77 1.15
N ALA A 212 -7.00 19.53 0.95
CA ALA A 212 -7.84 18.48 0.38
C ALA A 212 -8.60 17.67 1.44
N ALA A 213 -8.36 17.95 2.72
CA ALA A 213 -9.07 17.35 3.84
C ALA A 213 -10.36 18.11 4.19
N ASP A 214 -10.55 19.30 3.65
CA ASP A 214 -11.76 20.12 3.87
C ASP A 214 -12.99 19.38 3.34
N GLY A 215 -13.88 19.01 4.25
CA GLY A 215 -15.07 18.21 3.93
C GLY A 215 -14.93 16.70 4.14
N LEU A 216 -13.72 16.18 4.45
CA LEU A 216 -13.53 14.81 4.94
C LEU A 216 -13.85 14.69 6.44
N ALA A 217 -13.80 15.78 7.16
CA ALA A 217 -14.20 15.87 8.56
C ALA A 217 -15.74 15.84 8.68
N VAL A 218 -16.33 14.69 8.46
CA VAL A 218 -17.68 14.45 8.96
C VAL A 218 -17.51 14.25 10.45
N ASP A 219 -18.08 15.18 11.21
CA ASP A 219 -18.09 15.21 12.67
C ASP A 219 -18.98 14.07 13.21
N ARG A 220 -18.60 12.82 12.90
CA ARG A 220 -19.24 11.64 13.46
C ARG A 220 -18.43 11.15 14.65
N GLN A 221 -19.18 10.90 15.72
CA GLN A 221 -18.58 10.24 16.88
C GLN A 221 -18.01 8.89 16.47
N LEU A 222 -16.75 8.69 16.84
CA LEU A 222 -16.11 7.37 16.72
C LEU A 222 -16.96 6.29 17.43
N PRO A 223 -16.97 5.07 16.94
CA PRO A 223 -16.10 4.52 15.87
C PRO A 223 -16.72 4.50 14.47
N TRP A 224 -17.82 5.21 14.24
CA TRP A 224 -18.61 5.11 13.03
C TRP A 224 -18.32 6.25 12.06
N ARG A 225 -18.11 5.92 10.79
CA ARG A 225 -17.97 6.87 9.70
C ARG A 225 -18.86 6.44 8.52
N PRO A 226 -19.41 7.35 7.72
CA PRO A 226 -20.12 6.97 6.51
C PRO A 226 -19.15 6.32 5.54
N SER A 227 -19.64 5.35 4.79
CA SER A 227 -18.86 4.76 3.72
C SER A 227 -18.58 5.79 2.62
N THR A 228 -17.36 5.82 2.11
CA THR A 228 -16.98 6.61 0.94
C THR A 228 -17.52 6.01 -0.36
N PHE A 229 -17.96 4.75 -0.34
CA PHE A 229 -18.51 4.08 -1.51
C PHE A 229 -19.98 4.49 -1.74
N PRO A 230 -20.36 4.97 -2.94
CA PRO A 230 -21.71 5.42 -3.24
C PRO A 230 -22.79 4.37 -2.94
N THR A 231 -22.51 3.11 -3.21
CA THR A 231 -23.42 1.97 -2.98
C THR A 231 -23.56 1.60 -1.51
N ARG A 232 -22.73 2.17 -0.63
CA ARG A 232 -22.69 1.89 0.81
C ARG A 232 -22.86 3.15 1.66
N ARG A 233 -23.37 4.23 1.08
CA ARG A 233 -23.52 5.52 1.78
C ARG A 233 -24.41 5.48 3.02
N GLU A 234 -25.37 4.58 3.03
CA GLU A 234 -26.29 4.36 4.16
C GLU A 234 -25.71 3.42 5.23
N GLU A 235 -24.53 2.79 4.93
CA GLU A 235 -23.85 1.95 5.88
C GLU A 235 -22.85 2.80 6.67
N ASP A 236 -22.90 2.69 7.98
CA ASP A 236 -21.85 3.18 8.84
C ASP A 236 -20.67 2.22 8.76
N VAL A 237 -19.52 2.69 8.28
CA VAL A 237 -18.27 1.91 8.25
C VAL A 237 -17.51 2.12 9.54
N ARG A 238 -17.27 1.05 10.23
CA ARG A 238 -16.34 1.00 11.35
C ARG A 238 -14.90 1.05 10.83
N PRO A 239 -13.93 1.37 11.70
CA PRO A 239 -12.54 1.08 11.42
C PRO A 239 -12.39 -0.34 10.87
N ILE A 240 -11.39 -0.57 10.03
CA ILE A 240 -11.21 -1.76 9.18
C ILE A 240 -11.44 -3.09 9.89
N PHE A 241 -11.17 -3.19 11.19
CA PHE A 241 -11.37 -4.39 12.00
C PHE A 241 -12.82 -4.62 12.44
N TRP A 242 -13.72 -3.64 12.27
CA TRP A 242 -15.04 -3.67 12.90
C TRP A 242 -16.17 -3.42 11.93
N SER A 243 -15.86 -3.08 10.68
CA SER A 243 -16.89 -2.82 9.68
C SER A 243 -17.64 -4.11 9.35
N ASN A 244 -18.86 -4.25 9.86
CA ASN A 244 -19.80 -5.32 9.52
C ASN A 244 -19.20 -6.73 9.62
N ARG A 245 -18.86 -7.19 10.79
CA ARG A 245 -18.01 -8.35 10.91
C ARG A 245 -18.54 -9.71 10.45
N PRO A 246 -19.79 -10.03 10.33
CA PRO A 246 -20.18 -11.22 9.54
C PRO A 246 -20.04 -11.03 8.04
N LYS A 247 -20.11 -9.76 7.57
CA LYS A 247 -19.91 -9.36 6.17
C LYS A 247 -18.58 -8.64 5.97
N SER A 248 -17.71 -8.59 7.00
CA SER A 248 -16.48 -7.83 7.02
C SER A 248 -15.27 -8.70 6.79
N TYR A 249 -14.17 -8.28 7.35
CA TYR A 249 -12.84 -8.82 7.14
C TYR A 249 -12.77 -10.35 7.13
N LEU A 250 -13.39 -11.05 8.09
CA LEU A 250 -13.38 -12.52 8.11
C LEU A 250 -14.13 -13.13 6.93
N ALA A 251 -15.35 -12.65 6.62
CA ALA A 251 -16.11 -13.15 5.49
C ALA A 251 -15.46 -12.80 4.14
N ARG A 252 -14.83 -11.61 4.02
CA ARG A 252 -14.11 -11.21 2.81
C ARG A 252 -12.75 -11.85 2.65
N THR A 253 -12.15 -12.33 3.73
CA THR A 253 -10.82 -12.93 3.73
C THR A 253 -10.87 -14.43 4.00
N MET A 254 -12.05 -15.00 4.17
CA MET A 254 -12.24 -16.42 4.38
C MET A 254 -11.69 -17.24 3.21
N ASP A 255 -11.80 -16.70 1.99
CA ASP A 255 -11.31 -17.33 0.76
C ASP A 255 -9.93 -16.77 0.33
N TRP A 256 -9.19 -16.14 1.24
CA TRP A 256 -7.85 -15.61 0.92
C TRP A 256 -6.84 -16.69 0.58
N ASP A 257 -7.11 -17.94 0.97
CA ASP A 257 -6.31 -19.08 0.55
C ASP A 257 -6.38 -19.30 -0.96
N GLU A 258 -7.48 -18.88 -1.59
CA GLU A 258 -7.68 -18.92 -3.04
C GLU A 258 -7.17 -17.61 -3.72
N PHE A 259 -6.83 -16.58 -2.95
CA PHE A 259 -6.36 -15.32 -3.51
C PHE A 259 -4.90 -15.45 -3.93
N PRO A 260 -4.55 -15.35 -5.23
CA PRO A 260 -3.22 -15.72 -5.75
C PRO A 260 -2.07 -14.96 -5.10
N ASN A 261 -2.30 -13.75 -4.66
CA ASN A 261 -1.33 -12.88 -3.99
C ASN A 261 -1.70 -12.60 -2.54
N GLY A 262 -2.58 -13.41 -1.97
CA GLY A 262 -2.97 -13.30 -0.57
C GLY A 262 -1.80 -13.68 0.35
N ARG A 263 -1.70 -13.00 1.50
CA ARG A 263 -0.65 -13.25 2.49
C ARG A 263 -0.60 -14.71 2.96
N TRP A 264 -1.74 -15.38 2.98
CA TRP A 264 -1.92 -16.75 3.47
C TRP A 264 -2.28 -17.75 2.38
N GLY A 265 -2.36 -17.27 1.13
CA GLY A 265 -2.72 -18.10 -0.03
C GLY A 265 -1.51 -18.86 -0.59
N ASP A 266 -1.04 -18.51 -1.75
CA ASP A 266 0.05 -19.20 -2.43
C ASP A 266 1.40 -18.93 -1.75
N ARG A 267 2.08 -19.98 -1.30
CA ARG A 267 3.43 -19.92 -0.71
C ARG A 267 4.48 -19.30 -1.66
N ARG A 268 4.22 -19.31 -2.96
CA ARG A 268 5.08 -18.70 -3.97
C ARG A 268 4.86 -17.19 -4.08
N SER A 269 3.77 -16.67 -3.52
CA SER A 269 3.51 -15.22 -3.55
C SER A 269 4.55 -14.46 -2.71
N PRO A 270 5.11 -13.35 -3.23
CA PRO A 270 6.00 -12.48 -2.45
C PRO A 270 5.35 -11.93 -1.18
N ALA A 271 4.02 -11.84 -1.17
CA ALA A 271 3.25 -11.38 -0.03
C ALA A 271 2.92 -12.47 0.99
N PHE A 272 3.29 -13.75 0.71
CA PHE A 272 3.00 -14.87 1.61
C PHE A 272 3.80 -14.77 2.91
N GLY A 273 3.16 -15.12 4.01
CA GLY A 273 3.76 -15.23 5.32
C GLY A 273 3.35 -14.15 6.30
N THR A 274 3.99 -14.14 7.46
CA THR A 274 3.70 -13.20 8.53
C THR A 274 4.28 -11.80 8.25
N LEU A 275 3.81 -10.80 8.98
CA LEU A 275 4.38 -9.44 8.92
C LEU A 275 5.89 -9.41 9.22
N HIS A 276 6.39 -10.38 10.00
CA HIS A 276 7.81 -10.51 10.28
C HIS A 276 8.65 -10.81 9.02
N ASP A 277 8.08 -11.53 8.08
CA ASP A 277 8.73 -11.89 6.84
C ASP A 277 8.64 -10.78 5.77
N TYR A 278 7.72 -9.83 5.97
CA TYR A 278 7.58 -8.70 5.08
C TYR A 278 8.60 -7.62 5.46
N TYR A 279 9.76 -7.66 4.79
CA TYR A 279 10.94 -6.86 5.14
C TYR A 279 10.69 -5.35 5.18
N LEU A 280 9.71 -4.81 4.44
CA LEU A 280 9.30 -3.40 4.51
C LEU A 280 8.70 -3.03 5.88
N LEU A 281 8.16 -4.02 6.58
CA LEU A 281 7.64 -3.90 7.93
C LEU A 281 8.63 -4.43 8.97
N ARG A 282 9.75 -5.02 8.53
CA ARG A 282 10.83 -5.40 9.47
C ARG A 282 11.37 -4.14 10.10
N ARG A 283 11.17 -4.06 11.37
CA ARG A 283 11.72 -3.05 12.25
C ARG A 283 13.24 -3.09 12.16
N GLY A 284 13.90 -1.95 12.42
CA GLY A 284 15.34 -1.79 12.39
C GLY A 284 16.11 -2.77 13.26
N ILE A 285 17.39 -2.89 12.99
CA ILE A 285 18.38 -3.56 13.83
C ILE A 285 18.24 -2.98 15.25
N GLY A 286 17.93 -3.80 16.23
CA GLY A 286 17.57 -3.38 17.60
C GLY A 286 16.28 -4.03 18.11
N LEU A 287 15.67 -4.85 17.27
CA LEU A 287 14.42 -5.55 17.58
C LEU A 287 14.61 -6.75 18.48
N GLU A 288 15.76 -7.41 18.44
CA GLU A 288 15.98 -8.53 19.34
C GLU A 288 15.80 -8.10 20.80
N GLU A 289 16.29 -6.92 21.18
CA GLU A 289 16.07 -6.39 22.53
C GLU A 289 14.62 -5.94 22.74
N LYS A 290 14.00 -5.27 21.76
CA LYS A 290 12.62 -4.79 21.87
C LYS A 290 11.61 -5.92 21.72
N GLU A 291 11.86 -6.90 20.86
CA GLU A 291 11.07 -8.15 20.77
C GLU A 291 11.22 -9.00 22.04
N GLN A 292 12.41 -9.18 22.55
CA GLN A 292 12.63 -9.89 23.80
C GLN A 292 11.94 -9.19 24.98
N LYS A 293 11.99 -7.86 25.01
CA LYS A 293 11.27 -7.08 26.02
C LYS A 293 9.74 -7.19 25.87
N LEU A 294 9.24 -7.19 24.63
CA LEU A 294 7.81 -7.36 24.34
C LEU A 294 7.36 -8.79 24.61
N LEU A 295 8.12 -9.80 24.19
CA LEU A 295 7.86 -11.21 24.50
C LEU A 295 7.89 -11.44 26.01
N GLY A 296 8.80 -10.79 26.73
CA GLY A 296 8.82 -10.79 28.18
C GLY A 296 7.58 -10.16 28.82
N ALA A 297 6.98 -9.15 28.17
CA ALA A 297 5.76 -8.49 28.64
C ALA A 297 4.48 -9.26 28.32
N TYR A 298 4.46 -10.01 27.20
CA TYR A 298 3.29 -10.85 26.84
C TYR A 298 3.28 -12.19 27.57
N GLY A 299 4.41 -12.64 28.07
CA GLY A 299 4.62 -14.03 28.39
C GLY A 299 4.79 -14.88 27.13
N ASN A 300 4.55 -16.17 27.26
CA ASN A 300 4.54 -17.10 26.13
C ASN A 300 3.10 -17.62 25.94
N PRO A 301 2.25 -16.96 25.15
CA PRO A 301 0.86 -17.38 24.96
C PRO A 301 0.82 -18.75 24.29
N GLU A 302 0.33 -19.76 25.00
CA GLU A 302 0.20 -21.14 24.54
C GLU A 302 -1.25 -21.51 24.20
N SER A 303 -2.20 -20.68 24.63
CA SER A 303 -3.63 -20.87 24.40
C SER A 303 -4.29 -19.64 23.78
N LEU A 304 -5.50 -19.81 23.25
CA LEU A 304 -6.30 -18.67 22.79
C LEU A 304 -6.66 -17.72 23.91
N GLU A 305 -6.88 -18.24 25.10
CA GLU A 305 -7.16 -17.47 26.30
C GLU A 305 -6.00 -16.54 26.65
N ASP A 306 -4.76 -17.04 26.56
CA ASP A 306 -3.55 -16.21 26.76
C ASP A 306 -3.47 -15.10 25.72
N VAL A 307 -3.81 -15.39 24.46
CA VAL A 307 -3.86 -14.37 23.40
C VAL A 307 -4.91 -13.31 23.70
N TYR A 308 -6.11 -13.70 24.13
CA TYR A 308 -7.15 -12.74 24.52
C TYR A 308 -6.70 -11.86 25.70
N GLU A 309 -5.99 -12.42 26.65
CA GLU A 309 -5.43 -11.67 27.79
C GLU A 309 -4.39 -10.63 27.32
N VAL A 310 -3.51 -10.99 26.40
CA VAL A 310 -2.54 -10.04 25.80
C VAL A 310 -3.26 -8.88 25.13
N PHE A 311 -4.31 -9.15 24.34
CA PHE A 311 -5.11 -8.10 23.71
C PHE A 311 -5.84 -7.21 24.73
N ALA A 312 -6.40 -7.82 25.77
CA ALA A 312 -7.06 -7.07 26.85
C ALA A 312 -6.07 -6.13 27.56
N LYS A 313 -4.87 -6.60 27.90
CA LYS A 313 -3.80 -5.79 28.50
C LYS A 313 -3.37 -4.63 27.59
N PHE A 314 -3.25 -4.87 26.30
CA PHE A 314 -2.95 -3.80 25.36
C PHE A 314 -4.09 -2.76 25.30
N CYS A 315 -5.34 -3.20 25.19
CA CYS A 315 -6.50 -2.31 25.18
C CYS A 315 -6.67 -1.55 26.51
N ALA A 316 -6.25 -2.12 27.63
CA ALA A 316 -6.20 -1.46 28.93
C ALA A 316 -5.07 -0.44 29.05
N GLY A 317 -4.10 -0.42 28.13
CA GLY A 317 -2.92 0.43 28.20
C GLY A 317 -1.84 -0.08 29.14
N GLU A 318 -1.87 -1.36 29.49
CA GLU A 318 -0.86 -2.03 30.32
C GLU A 318 0.35 -2.50 29.49
N LEU A 319 0.20 -2.55 28.16
CA LEU A 319 1.26 -2.87 27.21
C LEU A 319 1.50 -1.67 26.29
N ASP A 320 2.74 -1.23 26.19
CA ASP A 320 3.16 -0.07 25.38
C ASP A 320 3.15 -0.35 23.89
N ALA A 321 3.17 -1.61 23.49
CA ALA A 321 3.20 -2.00 22.07
C ALA A 321 2.59 -3.40 21.88
N PHE A 322 2.18 -3.64 20.64
CA PHE A 322 1.60 -4.89 20.20
C PHE A 322 2.30 -5.33 18.90
N PRO A 323 2.49 -6.62 18.61
CA PRO A 323 3.27 -7.06 17.44
C PRO A 323 2.83 -6.49 16.08
N TRP A 324 1.56 -6.10 15.99
CA TRP A 324 0.96 -5.55 14.75
C TRP A 324 0.68 -4.05 14.81
N VAL A 325 1.10 -3.37 15.87
CA VAL A 325 0.86 -1.94 16.08
C VAL A 325 2.20 -1.23 16.25
N ASP A 326 2.44 -0.20 15.47
CA ASP A 326 3.69 0.54 15.43
C ASP A 326 3.82 1.62 16.52
N GLY A 327 2.92 1.68 17.48
CA GLY A 327 2.94 2.70 18.50
C GLY A 327 1.98 2.44 19.65
N GLU A 328 1.93 3.41 20.54
CA GLU A 328 1.01 3.42 21.66
C GLU A 328 -0.46 3.40 21.22
N ILE A 329 -1.31 2.98 22.13
CA ILE A 329 -2.76 2.96 21.92
C ILE A 329 -3.27 4.35 21.51
N GLN A 330 -3.96 4.43 20.40
CA GLN A 330 -4.47 5.68 19.84
C GLN A 330 -5.56 6.27 20.74
N ALA A 331 -5.75 7.59 20.66
CA ALA A 331 -6.75 8.30 21.45
C ALA A 331 -8.17 7.75 21.24
N GLU A 332 -8.46 7.25 20.02
CA GLU A 332 -9.71 6.60 19.68
C GLU A 332 -9.91 5.29 20.44
N THR A 333 -8.88 4.45 20.48
CA THR A 333 -8.89 3.18 21.20
C THR A 333 -9.02 3.41 22.70
N LYS A 334 -8.36 4.45 23.24
CA LYS A 334 -8.48 4.83 24.66
C LYS A 334 -9.92 5.17 25.07
N ARG A 335 -10.72 5.75 24.17
CA ARG A 335 -12.11 6.11 24.45
C ARG A 335 -13.06 4.91 24.61
N ILE A 336 -12.74 3.81 23.94
CA ILE A 336 -13.55 2.58 23.94
C ILE A 336 -12.78 1.42 24.57
N SER A 337 -11.76 1.73 25.36
CA SER A 337 -10.88 0.74 25.98
C SER A 337 -11.64 -0.25 26.84
N THR A 338 -12.60 0.23 27.65
CA THR A 338 -13.44 -0.60 28.51
C THR A 338 -14.23 -1.65 27.73
N GLU A 339 -14.84 -1.22 26.62
CA GLU A 339 -15.62 -2.09 25.75
C GLU A 339 -14.71 -3.11 25.03
N LEU A 340 -13.52 -2.66 24.61
CA LEU A 340 -12.54 -3.54 23.97
C LEU A 340 -12.02 -4.61 24.92
N VAL A 341 -11.67 -4.23 26.15
CA VAL A 341 -11.25 -5.18 27.19
C VAL A 341 -12.35 -6.19 27.45
N ALA A 342 -13.60 -5.75 27.59
CA ALA A 342 -14.73 -6.65 27.81
C ALA A 342 -14.94 -7.62 26.63
N LEU A 343 -14.75 -7.16 25.40
CA LEU A 343 -14.82 -8.01 24.20
C LEU A 343 -13.69 -9.03 24.18
N ASN A 344 -12.45 -8.62 24.48
CA ASN A 344 -11.32 -9.55 24.54
C ASN A 344 -11.54 -10.62 25.62
N GLN A 345 -12.01 -10.23 26.81
CA GLN A 345 -12.36 -11.16 27.88
C GLN A 345 -13.50 -12.11 27.52
N ALA A 346 -14.38 -11.70 26.61
CA ALA A 346 -15.44 -12.55 26.07
C ALA A 346 -14.99 -13.42 24.87
N GLY A 347 -13.70 -13.45 24.55
CA GLY A 347 -13.13 -14.27 23.49
C GLY A 347 -13.23 -13.66 22.09
N PHE A 348 -13.23 -12.35 21.98
CA PHE A 348 -13.15 -11.63 20.69
C PHE A 348 -11.80 -10.92 20.57
N LEU A 349 -11.17 -11.01 19.41
CA LEU A 349 -9.92 -10.32 19.08
C LEU A 349 -10.19 -9.11 18.18
#